data_e97cf28d6aa86bcfdb246dd651d62f28
#
_entry.id   e97cf28d6aa86bcfdb246dd651d62f28
#
_cell.length_a   1.000
_cell.length_b   1.000
_cell.length_c   1.000
_cell.angle_alpha   90.00
_cell.angle_beta   90.00
_cell.angle_gamma   90.00
#
_symmetry.space_group_name_H-M   'P 1'
#
loop_
_entity.id
_entity.type
_entity.pdbx_description
1 polymer ?
#
loop_
_entity_poly.entity_id
_entity_poly.type
_entity_poly.pdbx_seq_one_letter_code
_entity_poly.pdbx_strand_id
1 'polypeptide(L)'
;MKGDMGQENKQAPDISLDSVASYSCEPGLMSIAAHLLKDGCTDMGSFVVSPACLYIAIETLTRGAKGETLNELESVLGGAEARRDACSLLFAKCPEQTASDYRLAIATSLWANKFTSPLRRNFGRTIADLHGKAAEVDFESSEAKALMSSWLSKNTGGKFTSAPEMDADTVFAIISALYFKDSWVDPLDDEDIEVVFRAPEPRSDVAMMGGFGSYGHLLSTREAIAVSWPMQSGAVAVFAMSNNGATLDDFVQSGAAWDAILRCRMRMGTTRPKGGIELFVPQFELRSDDRDLGGMLRSLGIEKAFLPGADFGNITEADAMVSKVIQGTMLKLDPNGAEGAAYTIFAVPAGCAPESMPEPVRVVFDHPFAFAIFSHSGAPLFVGVYRGA
;
A
#
# COMPACT_ATOMS: atom_id res chain seq x y z
N MET A 1 28.14 33.36 42.82
CA MET A 1 26.88 32.71 42.50
C MET A 1 27.01 32.08 41.08
N LYS A 2 27.31 30.82 41.04
CA LYS A 2 27.36 30.06 39.77
C LYS A 2 26.00 29.42 39.57
N GLY A 3 25.30 29.82 38.50
CA GLY A 3 24.03 29.20 38.09
C GLY A 3 24.32 27.83 37.41
N ASP A 4 23.80 26.84 38.02
CA ASP A 4 23.77 25.47 37.50
C ASP A 4 22.71 25.39 36.41
N MET A 5 23.10 25.25 35.15
CA MET A 5 22.17 24.95 34.05
C MET A 5 22.08 23.42 33.93
N GLY A 6 21.09 22.86 34.57
CA GLY A 6 20.73 21.47 34.42
C GLY A 6 20.40 21.17 32.93
N GLN A 7 21.26 20.39 32.31
CA GLN A 7 20.97 19.73 31.05
C GLN A 7 19.91 18.63 31.30
N GLU A 8 18.68 18.88 30.93
CA GLU A 8 17.68 17.83 30.79
C GLU A 8 18.12 16.88 29.65
N ASN A 9 18.57 15.72 30.07
CA ASN A 9 18.88 14.62 29.21
C ASN A 9 17.55 14.06 28.67
N LYS A 10 17.06 14.58 27.54
CA LYS A 10 15.94 13.99 26.82
C LYS A 10 16.41 12.67 26.22
N GLN A 11 16.19 11.60 26.95
CA GLN A 11 16.26 10.24 26.43
C GLN A 11 15.41 10.16 25.14
N ALA A 12 16.00 9.61 24.07
CA ALA A 12 15.25 9.26 22.86
C ALA A 12 14.06 8.38 23.27
N PRO A 13 12.89 8.56 22.63
CA PRO A 13 11.72 7.76 22.97
C PRO A 13 12.09 6.29 22.76
N ASP A 14 11.96 5.50 23.82
CA ASP A 14 12.05 4.05 23.79
C ASP A 14 10.82 3.54 23.01
N ILE A 15 10.94 3.56 21.67
CA ILE A 15 9.93 2.95 20.80
C ILE A 15 10.10 1.46 21.05
N SER A 16 9.27 0.90 21.90
CA SER A 16 9.14 -0.53 22.10
C SER A 16 8.60 -1.18 20.81
N LEU A 17 9.48 -1.26 19.81
CA LEU A 17 9.25 -2.00 18.57
C LEU A 17 9.04 -3.51 18.82
N ASP A 18 9.24 -3.95 20.04
CA ASP A 18 9.02 -5.34 20.48
C ASP A 18 7.58 -5.62 20.93
N SER A 19 6.75 -4.59 21.18
CA SER A 19 5.32 -4.76 21.35
C SER A 19 4.65 -4.93 19.98
N VAL A 20 5.05 -5.97 19.26
CA VAL A 20 4.25 -6.46 18.14
C VAL A 20 2.99 -7.03 18.73
N ALA A 21 1.95 -6.19 18.84
CA ALA A 21 0.59 -6.69 18.94
C ALA A 21 0.46 -7.85 17.95
N SER A 22 -0.15 -8.94 18.36
CA SER A 22 -0.47 -10.05 17.48
C SER A 22 -1.17 -9.46 16.26
N TYR A 23 -0.41 -9.25 15.16
CA TYR A 23 -0.96 -8.70 13.94
C TYR A 23 -2.02 -9.68 13.46
N SER A 24 -3.27 -9.33 13.68
CA SER A 24 -4.36 -10.06 13.08
C SER A 24 -4.23 -9.89 11.57
N CYS A 25 -3.79 -10.97 10.92
CA CYS A 25 -3.72 -11.05 9.49
C CYS A 25 -5.16 -11.28 9.03
N GLU A 26 -5.86 -10.22 8.64
CA GLU A 26 -7.22 -10.37 8.13
C GLU A 26 -7.15 -11.09 6.76
N PRO A 27 -7.74 -12.32 6.63
CA PRO A 27 -7.49 -13.18 5.48
C PRO A 27 -7.95 -12.58 4.15
N GLY A 28 -9.09 -11.89 4.11
CA GLY A 28 -9.64 -11.30 2.90
C GLY A 28 -8.73 -10.21 2.33
N LEU A 29 -8.24 -9.31 3.19
CA LEU A 29 -7.33 -8.23 2.80
C LEU A 29 -5.98 -8.76 2.30
N MET A 30 -5.44 -9.80 2.96
CA MET A 30 -4.18 -10.42 2.54
C MET A 30 -4.34 -11.22 1.26
N SER A 31 -5.48 -11.89 1.05
CA SER A 31 -5.80 -12.61 -0.18
C SER A 31 -5.88 -11.64 -1.37
N ILE A 32 -6.54 -10.50 -1.20
CA ILE A 32 -6.60 -9.44 -2.21
C ILE A 32 -5.19 -8.95 -2.55
N ALA A 33 -4.34 -8.71 -1.56
CA ALA A 33 -2.97 -8.24 -1.79
C ALA A 33 -2.13 -9.26 -2.58
N ALA A 34 -2.23 -10.54 -2.24
CA ALA A 34 -1.56 -11.61 -2.96
C ALA A 34 -2.03 -11.72 -4.42
N HIS A 35 -3.34 -11.59 -4.62
CA HIS A 35 -3.94 -11.67 -5.96
C HIS A 35 -3.52 -10.48 -6.82
N LEU A 36 -3.56 -9.26 -6.25
CA LEU A 36 -3.09 -8.05 -6.91
C LEU A 36 -1.64 -8.11 -7.35
N LEU A 37 -0.78 -8.66 -6.51
CA LEU A 37 0.63 -8.84 -6.84
C LEU A 37 0.82 -9.81 -8.02
N LYS A 38 0.06 -10.91 -8.05
CA LYS A 38 0.12 -11.90 -9.13
C LYS A 38 -0.44 -11.36 -10.44
N ASP A 39 -1.62 -10.73 -10.39
CA ASP A 39 -2.30 -10.20 -11.57
C ASP A 39 -1.50 -9.07 -12.22
N GLY A 40 -1.01 -8.13 -11.40
CA GLY A 40 -0.17 -7.02 -11.90
C GLY A 40 1.16 -7.47 -12.48
N CYS A 41 1.69 -8.64 -12.08
CA CYS A 41 2.95 -9.16 -12.58
C CYS A 41 2.87 -9.71 -14.02
N THR A 42 1.67 -9.79 -14.60
CA THR A 42 1.49 -10.16 -16.02
C THR A 42 1.95 -9.06 -16.98
N ASP A 43 2.02 -7.82 -16.51
CA ASP A 43 2.54 -6.70 -17.29
C ASP A 43 4.07 -6.73 -17.32
N MET A 44 4.68 -6.32 -18.45
CA MET A 44 6.14 -6.36 -18.63
C MET A 44 6.89 -5.28 -17.85
N GLY A 45 6.20 -4.31 -17.27
CA GLY A 45 6.78 -3.16 -16.56
C GLY A 45 6.80 -3.29 -15.04
N SER A 46 7.40 -2.30 -14.39
CA SER A 46 7.22 -2.07 -12.96
C SER A 46 5.79 -1.59 -12.69
N PHE A 47 5.19 -1.99 -11.57
CA PHE A 47 3.86 -1.54 -11.19
C PHE A 47 3.71 -1.39 -9.69
N VAL A 48 2.71 -0.61 -9.29
CA VAL A 48 2.23 -0.49 -7.92
C VAL A 48 0.70 -0.43 -7.90
N VAL A 49 0.09 -1.11 -6.93
CA VAL A 49 -1.35 -1.10 -6.69
C VAL A 49 -1.62 -1.08 -5.18
N SER A 50 -2.83 -0.66 -4.79
CA SER A 50 -3.22 -0.57 -3.38
C SER A 50 -4.29 -1.60 -3.03
N PRO A 51 -3.94 -2.64 -2.26
CA PRO A 51 -4.93 -3.58 -1.71
C PRO A 51 -5.94 -2.88 -0.79
N ALA A 52 -5.50 -1.90 -0.01
CA ALA A 52 -6.34 -1.12 0.88
C ALA A 52 -7.45 -0.39 0.12
N CYS A 53 -7.11 0.27 -0.98
CA CYS A 53 -8.09 0.95 -1.84
C CYS A 53 -9.10 -0.02 -2.46
N LEU A 54 -8.61 -1.15 -2.98
CA LEU A 54 -9.50 -2.14 -3.58
C LEU A 54 -10.44 -2.75 -2.55
N TYR A 55 -9.93 -3.09 -1.37
CA TYR A 55 -10.75 -3.61 -0.28
C TYR A 55 -11.91 -2.66 0.05
N ILE A 56 -11.62 -1.36 0.22
CA ILE A 56 -12.63 -0.37 0.56
C ILE A 56 -13.62 -0.14 -0.59
N ALA A 57 -13.16 -0.22 -1.84
CA ALA A 57 -14.06 -0.15 -3.00
C ALA A 57 -15.05 -1.32 -3.01
N ILE A 58 -14.58 -2.56 -2.78
CA ILE A 58 -15.44 -3.74 -2.67
C ILE A 58 -16.37 -3.62 -1.45
N GLU A 59 -15.86 -3.17 -0.29
CA GLU A 59 -16.68 -2.98 0.91
C GLU A 59 -17.79 -1.95 0.69
N THR A 60 -17.51 -0.88 -0.07
CA THR A 60 -18.52 0.10 -0.46
C THR A 60 -19.65 -0.54 -1.27
N LEU A 61 -19.33 -1.40 -2.23
CA LEU A 61 -20.30 -2.19 -3.00
C LEU A 61 -21.07 -3.16 -2.11
N THR A 62 -20.37 -3.86 -1.22
CA THR A 62 -20.95 -4.86 -0.30
C THR A 62 -22.04 -4.24 0.57
N ARG A 63 -21.84 -3.04 1.07
CA ARG A 63 -22.87 -2.31 1.85
C ARG A 63 -24.10 -1.92 1.03
N GLY A 64 -23.90 -1.80 -0.27
CA GLY A 64 -24.98 -1.49 -1.23
C GLY A 64 -25.70 -2.70 -1.78
N ALA A 65 -25.08 -3.87 -1.74
CA ALA A 65 -25.55 -5.08 -2.38
C ALA A 65 -26.56 -5.88 -1.52
N LYS A 66 -27.29 -6.78 -2.18
CA LYS A 66 -28.19 -7.77 -1.60
C LYS A 66 -28.06 -9.10 -2.35
N GLY A 67 -28.72 -10.13 -1.80
CA GLY A 67 -28.88 -11.43 -2.48
C GLY A 67 -27.57 -12.03 -2.96
N GLU A 68 -27.57 -12.56 -4.18
CA GLU A 68 -26.41 -13.23 -4.76
C GLU A 68 -25.25 -12.27 -5.05
N THR A 69 -25.52 -11.00 -5.38
CA THR A 69 -24.47 -9.98 -5.55
C THR A 69 -23.71 -9.76 -4.23
N LEU A 70 -24.42 -9.69 -3.10
CA LEU A 70 -23.81 -9.61 -1.79
C LEU A 70 -22.98 -10.85 -1.48
N ASN A 71 -23.49 -12.05 -1.78
CA ASN A 71 -22.79 -13.29 -1.50
C ASN A 71 -21.45 -13.39 -2.23
N GLU A 72 -21.36 -12.98 -3.49
CA GLU A 72 -20.10 -12.92 -4.22
C GLU A 72 -19.10 -11.96 -3.58
N LEU A 73 -19.55 -10.76 -3.22
CA LEU A 73 -18.68 -9.76 -2.56
C LEU A 73 -18.19 -10.25 -1.19
N GLU A 74 -19.05 -10.87 -0.40
CA GLU A 74 -18.69 -11.46 0.90
C GLU A 74 -17.80 -12.68 0.76
N SER A 75 -17.84 -13.42 -0.34
CA SER A 75 -16.93 -14.54 -0.59
C SER A 75 -15.47 -14.07 -0.70
N VAL A 76 -15.25 -12.84 -1.14
CA VAL A 76 -13.92 -12.22 -1.29
C VAL A 76 -13.49 -11.51 -0.02
N LEU A 77 -14.38 -10.70 0.59
CA LEU A 77 -14.05 -9.89 1.75
C LEU A 77 -14.20 -10.63 3.09
N GLY A 78 -14.93 -11.73 3.10
CA GLY A 78 -15.40 -12.36 4.33
C GLY A 78 -16.74 -11.80 4.83
N GLY A 79 -17.28 -12.43 5.86
CA GLY A 79 -18.53 -12.03 6.51
C GLY A 79 -18.40 -10.70 7.25
N ALA A 80 -19.51 -10.22 7.81
CA ALA A 80 -19.60 -8.90 8.44
C ALA A 80 -18.60 -8.67 9.60
N GLU A 81 -18.18 -9.72 10.31
CA GLU A 81 -17.19 -9.62 11.39
C GLU A 81 -15.80 -9.39 10.81
N ALA A 82 -15.34 -10.24 9.87
CA ALA A 82 -14.07 -10.10 9.18
C ALA A 82 -13.94 -8.74 8.49
N ARG A 83 -15.00 -8.25 7.85
CA ARG A 83 -15.03 -6.93 7.22
C ARG A 83 -14.88 -5.78 8.22
N ARG A 84 -15.49 -5.89 9.44
CA ARG A 84 -15.28 -4.90 10.50
C ARG A 84 -13.84 -4.90 10.98
N ASP A 85 -13.23 -6.08 11.14
CA ASP A 85 -11.85 -6.22 11.59
C ASP A 85 -10.89 -5.63 10.56
N ALA A 86 -11.09 -5.92 9.26
CA ALA A 86 -10.31 -5.33 8.18
C ALA A 86 -10.44 -3.80 8.13
N CYS A 87 -11.66 -3.26 8.24
CA CYS A 87 -11.85 -1.80 8.31
C CYS A 87 -11.19 -1.20 9.55
N SER A 88 -11.22 -1.89 10.69
CA SER A 88 -10.53 -1.44 11.90
C SER A 88 -9.02 -1.38 11.72
N LEU A 89 -8.42 -2.32 11.00
CA LEU A 89 -7.01 -2.29 10.62
C LEU A 89 -6.70 -1.14 9.66
N LEU A 90 -7.51 -0.97 8.61
CA LEU A 90 -7.30 0.05 7.59
C LEU A 90 -7.42 1.47 8.12
N PHE A 91 -8.31 1.71 9.07
CA PHE A 91 -8.58 3.03 9.65
C PHE A 91 -8.02 3.19 11.08
N ALA A 92 -7.14 2.28 11.50
CA ALA A 92 -6.47 2.40 12.79
C ALA A 92 -5.71 3.72 12.89
N LYS A 93 -5.92 4.44 13.99
CA LYS A 93 -5.19 5.68 14.25
C LYS A 93 -3.75 5.38 14.59
N CYS A 94 -2.84 6.09 13.95
CA CYS A 94 -1.43 6.02 14.31
C CYS A 94 -1.22 6.56 15.74
N PRO A 95 -0.33 5.96 16.54
CA PRO A 95 0.01 6.46 17.86
C PRO A 95 0.49 7.92 17.82
N GLU A 96 0.10 8.73 18.81
CA GLU A 96 0.35 10.18 18.85
C GLU A 96 1.84 10.60 18.87
N GLN A 97 2.75 9.66 19.07
CA GLN A 97 4.21 9.90 19.14
C GLN A 97 4.94 9.74 17.80
N THR A 98 4.20 9.61 16.72
CA THR A 98 4.79 9.44 15.37
C THR A 98 5.31 10.75 14.78
N ALA A 99 6.20 10.60 13.79
CA ALA A 99 6.82 11.71 13.08
C ALA A 99 5.80 12.78 12.63
N SER A 100 6.18 14.04 12.73
CA SER A 100 5.33 15.19 12.38
C SER A 100 4.79 15.15 10.95
N ASP A 101 5.46 14.39 10.08
CA ASP A 101 5.18 14.31 8.65
C ASP A 101 4.36 13.09 8.22
N TYR A 102 4.07 12.16 9.13
CA TYR A 102 3.23 11.01 8.82
C TYR A 102 1.85 11.41 8.33
N ARG A 103 1.43 10.82 7.23
CA ARG A 103 0.07 10.97 6.68
C ARG A 103 -0.38 9.65 6.10
N LEU A 104 -1.56 9.24 6.47
CA LEU A 104 -2.30 8.16 5.83
C LEU A 104 -3.74 8.61 5.65
N ALA A 105 -4.19 8.69 4.41
CA ALA A 105 -5.57 8.95 4.06
C ALA A 105 -6.04 7.90 3.06
N ILE A 106 -7.08 7.18 3.44
CA ILE A 106 -7.74 6.19 2.59
C ILE A 106 -9.18 6.64 2.43
N ALA A 107 -9.66 6.75 1.20
CA ALA A 107 -11.01 7.21 0.91
C ALA A 107 -11.58 6.50 -0.32
N THR A 108 -12.91 6.43 -0.38
CA THR A 108 -13.65 5.86 -1.51
C THR A 108 -14.78 6.78 -1.94
N SER A 109 -15.18 6.73 -3.20
CA SER A 109 -16.34 7.43 -3.68
C SER A 109 -17.11 6.59 -4.67
N LEU A 110 -18.45 6.63 -4.57
CA LEU A 110 -19.37 6.08 -5.52
C LEU A 110 -20.08 7.23 -6.26
N TRP A 111 -19.95 7.20 -7.56
CA TRP A 111 -20.57 8.16 -8.47
C TRP A 111 -21.66 7.42 -9.25
N ALA A 112 -22.89 7.90 -9.17
CA ALA A 112 -24.05 7.32 -9.81
C ALA A 112 -24.58 8.25 -10.90
N ASN A 113 -25.05 7.67 -12.00
CA ASN A 113 -25.71 8.44 -13.05
C ASN A 113 -27.05 8.97 -12.53
N LYS A 114 -27.18 10.28 -12.48
CA LYS A 114 -28.37 10.96 -11.93
C LYS A 114 -29.68 10.65 -12.68
N PHE A 115 -29.59 10.20 -13.94
CA PHE A 115 -30.77 9.93 -14.79
C PHE A 115 -31.19 8.47 -14.72
N THR A 116 -30.23 7.55 -14.62
CA THR A 116 -30.49 6.11 -14.70
C THR A 116 -30.47 5.42 -13.33
N SER A 117 -29.75 5.96 -12.37
CA SER A 117 -29.45 5.28 -11.08
C SER A 117 -29.43 6.24 -9.91
N PRO A 118 -30.56 6.95 -9.62
CA PRO A 118 -30.61 7.88 -8.50
C PRO A 118 -30.34 7.16 -7.17
N LEU A 119 -29.56 7.79 -6.31
CA LEU A 119 -29.13 7.22 -5.02
C LEU A 119 -30.27 7.23 -3.99
N ARG A 120 -30.32 6.19 -3.16
CA ARG A 120 -31.12 6.23 -1.93
C ARG A 120 -30.55 7.27 -0.97
N ARG A 121 -31.41 8.08 -0.36
CA ARG A 121 -31.05 9.23 0.52
C ARG A 121 -30.08 8.88 1.64
N ASN A 122 -30.07 7.64 2.12
CA ASN A 122 -29.26 7.24 3.26
C ASN A 122 -27.93 6.57 2.87
N PHE A 123 -27.72 6.23 1.59
CA PHE A 123 -26.53 5.45 1.21
C PHE A 123 -25.22 6.17 1.57
N GLY A 124 -25.13 7.47 1.39
CA GLY A 124 -23.97 8.25 1.79
C GLY A 124 -23.62 8.13 3.29
N ARG A 125 -24.63 7.93 4.16
CA ARG A 125 -24.41 7.68 5.60
C ARG A 125 -23.90 6.26 5.85
N THR A 126 -24.34 5.31 5.03
CA THR A 126 -23.95 3.89 5.14
C THR A 126 -22.46 3.69 4.90
N ILE A 127 -21.81 4.56 4.11
CA ILE A 127 -20.38 4.47 3.79
C ILE A 127 -19.54 5.56 4.45
N ALA A 128 -20.12 6.37 5.34
CA ALA A 128 -19.42 7.52 5.95
C ALA A 128 -18.22 7.11 6.82
N ASP A 129 -18.30 5.96 7.51
CA ASP A 129 -17.20 5.40 8.31
C ASP A 129 -16.06 4.81 7.47
N LEU A 130 -16.27 4.60 6.16
CA LEU A 130 -15.23 4.30 5.18
C LEU A 130 -14.57 5.56 4.62
N HIS A 131 -14.80 6.74 5.18
CA HIS A 131 -14.50 8.02 4.56
C HIS A 131 -15.08 8.13 3.14
N GLY A 132 -16.22 7.43 2.93
CA GLY A 132 -16.87 7.29 1.66
C GLY A 132 -17.70 8.51 1.28
N LYS A 133 -17.74 8.81 -0.02
CA LYS A 133 -18.63 9.79 -0.63
C LYS A 133 -19.54 9.10 -1.64
N ALA A 134 -20.84 9.39 -1.61
CA ALA A 134 -21.75 9.03 -2.68
C ALA A 134 -22.34 10.29 -3.29
N ALA A 135 -22.40 10.37 -4.63
CA ALA A 135 -22.93 11.51 -5.33
C ALA A 135 -23.57 11.10 -6.67
N GLU A 136 -24.62 11.81 -7.05
CA GLU A 136 -25.25 11.71 -8.34
C GLU A 136 -24.62 12.73 -9.30
N VAL A 137 -24.25 12.29 -10.49
CA VAL A 137 -23.64 13.12 -11.51
C VAL A 137 -24.21 12.84 -12.89
N ASP A 138 -24.03 13.77 -13.77
CA ASP A 138 -24.18 13.61 -15.20
C ASP A 138 -22.79 13.39 -15.77
N PHE A 139 -22.45 12.16 -16.11
CA PHE A 139 -21.11 11.80 -16.55
C PHE A 139 -20.63 12.53 -17.81
N GLU A 140 -21.56 13.05 -18.63
CA GLU A 140 -21.22 13.88 -19.80
C GLU A 140 -20.89 15.34 -19.45
N SER A 141 -21.18 15.76 -18.19
CA SER A 141 -21.00 17.16 -17.81
C SER A 141 -19.58 17.46 -17.36
N SER A 142 -19.12 18.67 -17.66
CA SER A 142 -17.84 19.19 -17.13
C SER A 142 -17.86 19.35 -15.62
N GLU A 143 -19.02 19.57 -15.02
CA GLU A 143 -19.23 19.65 -13.58
C GLU A 143 -18.95 18.32 -12.89
N ALA A 144 -19.36 17.19 -13.48
CA ALA A 144 -19.07 15.86 -12.94
C ALA A 144 -17.56 15.62 -12.90
N LYS A 145 -16.87 15.87 -14.01
CA LYS A 145 -15.41 15.75 -14.09
C LYS A 145 -14.72 16.66 -13.06
N ALA A 146 -15.16 17.90 -12.90
CA ALA A 146 -14.61 18.82 -11.93
C ALA A 146 -14.83 18.35 -10.48
N LEU A 147 -16.01 17.83 -10.15
CA LEU A 147 -16.34 17.28 -8.82
C LEU A 147 -15.50 16.05 -8.48
N MET A 148 -15.36 15.10 -9.41
CA MET A 148 -14.54 13.91 -9.24
C MET A 148 -13.06 14.28 -9.10
N SER A 149 -12.55 15.18 -9.93
CA SER A 149 -11.18 15.67 -9.87
C SER A 149 -10.88 16.39 -8.56
N SER A 150 -11.78 17.25 -8.11
CA SER A 150 -11.64 17.94 -6.81
C SER A 150 -11.62 16.96 -5.63
N TRP A 151 -12.49 15.94 -5.66
CA TRP A 151 -12.52 14.91 -4.64
C TRP A 151 -11.21 14.10 -4.63
N LEU A 152 -10.73 13.71 -5.81
CA LEU A 152 -9.50 12.93 -5.96
C LEU A 152 -8.29 13.73 -5.47
N SER A 153 -8.14 14.98 -5.91
CA SER A 153 -7.07 15.88 -5.48
C SER A 153 -7.03 16.06 -3.96
N LYS A 154 -8.20 16.29 -3.35
CA LYS A 154 -8.30 16.45 -1.90
C LYS A 154 -7.86 15.21 -1.12
N ASN A 155 -8.20 14.01 -1.60
CA ASN A 155 -7.92 12.76 -0.88
C ASN A 155 -6.55 12.15 -1.22
N THR A 156 -5.83 12.72 -2.18
CA THR A 156 -4.48 12.29 -2.58
C THR A 156 -3.40 13.34 -2.31
N GLY A 157 -3.69 14.34 -1.47
CA GLY A 157 -2.73 15.41 -1.22
C GLY A 157 -2.29 16.17 -2.47
N GLY A 158 -3.17 16.26 -3.49
CA GLY A 158 -2.90 16.92 -4.77
C GLY A 158 -2.10 16.08 -5.77
N LYS A 159 -1.83 14.82 -5.49
CA LYS A 159 -1.06 13.94 -6.40
C LYS A 159 -1.82 13.57 -7.66
N PHE A 160 -3.14 13.45 -7.57
CA PHE A 160 -4.04 13.24 -8.69
C PHE A 160 -5.01 14.43 -8.80
N THR A 161 -4.93 15.16 -9.88
CA THR A 161 -5.70 16.41 -10.09
C THR A 161 -6.77 16.29 -11.17
N SER A 162 -6.77 15.19 -11.92
CA SER A 162 -7.76 14.91 -12.96
C SER A 162 -8.43 13.57 -12.71
N ALA A 163 -9.75 13.54 -12.72
CA ALA A 163 -10.51 12.31 -12.71
C ALA A 163 -10.37 11.58 -14.05
N PRO A 164 -10.46 10.24 -14.05
CA PRO A 164 -10.50 9.45 -15.28
C PRO A 164 -11.73 9.79 -16.13
N GLU A 165 -11.60 9.52 -17.43
CA GLU A 165 -12.72 9.69 -18.36
C GLU A 165 -13.80 8.62 -18.10
N MET A 166 -15.05 9.06 -18.08
CA MET A 166 -16.22 8.22 -17.93
C MET A 166 -17.04 8.22 -19.19
N ASP A 167 -17.62 7.07 -19.53
CA ASP A 167 -18.52 6.95 -20.66
C ASP A 167 -19.92 7.45 -20.28
N ALA A 168 -20.67 7.95 -21.25
CA ALA A 168 -22.03 8.49 -21.05
C ALA A 168 -23.03 7.45 -20.50
N ASP A 169 -22.82 6.17 -20.82
CA ASP A 169 -23.62 5.03 -20.36
C ASP A 169 -23.17 4.45 -19.02
N THR A 170 -22.18 5.08 -18.38
CA THR A 170 -21.73 4.69 -17.03
C THR A 170 -22.91 4.75 -16.06
N VAL A 171 -23.19 3.63 -15.39
CA VAL A 171 -24.24 3.51 -14.37
C VAL A 171 -23.67 3.87 -12.99
N PHE A 172 -22.68 3.11 -12.55
CA PHE A 172 -21.89 3.40 -11.34
C PHE A 172 -20.40 3.38 -11.64
N ALA A 173 -19.70 4.36 -11.08
CA ALA A 173 -18.25 4.37 -11.03
C ALA A 173 -17.77 4.47 -9.58
N ILE A 174 -16.78 3.67 -9.20
CA ILE A 174 -16.11 3.76 -7.92
C ILE A 174 -14.70 4.25 -8.14
N ILE A 175 -14.31 5.27 -7.38
CA ILE A 175 -12.96 5.79 -7.34
C ILE A 175 -12.47 5.66 -5.91
N SER A 176 -11.36 4.98 -5.70
CA SER A 176 -10.69 4.89 -4.42
C SER A 176 -9.34 5.61 -4.47
N ALA A 177 -8.95 6.21 -3.36
CA ALA A 177 -7.75 7.01 -3.25
C ALA A 177 -6.99 6.67 -1.96
N LEU A 178 -5.67 6.63 -2.07
CA LEU A 178 -4.77 6.50 -0.94
C LEU A 178 -3.67 7.54 -1.05
N TYR A 179 -3.40 8.21 0.05
CA TYR A 179 -2.25 9.06 0.24
C TYR A 179 -1.46 8.57 1.45
N PHE A 180 -0.20 8.27 1.26
CA PHE A 180 0.68 7.79 2.31
C PHE A 180 2.00 8.56 2.26
N LYS A 181 2.46 8.99 3.44
CA LYS A 181 3.76 9.63 3.63
C LYS A 181 4.32 9.23 4.97
N ASP A 182 5.56 8.75 4.98
CA ASP A 182 6.28 8.37 6.20
C ASP A 182 7.80 8.37 5.97
N SER A 183 8.58 8.51 7.03
CA SER A 183 10.04 8.50 6.99
C SER A 183 10.60 7.18 7.49
N TRP A 184 11.80 6.80 7.02
CA TRP A 184 12.52 5.64 7.56
C TRP A 184 12.90 5.84 9.03
N VAL A 185 12.94 4.77 9.81
CA VAL A 185 13.53 4.76 11.17
C VAL A 185 15.06 4.85 11.07
N ASP A 186 15.64 4.00 10.23
CA ASP A 186 17.04 4.06 9.84
C ASP A 186 17.09 4.74 8.46
N PRO A 187 17.55 6.00 8.36
CA PRO A 187 17.60 6.72 7.08
C PRO A 187 18.50 6.02 6.07
N LEU A 188 18.17 6.18 4.80
CA LEU A 188 19.02 5.78 3.68
C LEU A 188 19.65 7.03 3.08
N ASP A 189 20.77 6.88 2.40
CA ASP A 189 21.44 7.95 1.67
C ASP A 189 21.43 7.66 0.17
N ASP A 190 21.62 8.70 -0.64
CA ASP A 190 21.92 8.52 -2.06
C ASP A 190 23.30 7.86 -2.18
N GLU A 191 23.35 6.69 -2.77
CA GLU A 191 24.59 5.94 -2.89
C GLU A 191 25.03 5.84 -4.35
N ASP A 192 26.21 6.38 -4.61
CA ASP A 192 26.95 6.21 -5.88
C ASP A 192 27.59 4.80 -5.91
N ILE A 193 26.76 3.77 -5.84
CA ILE A 193 27.25 2.41 -5.98
C ILE A 193 27.17 2.04 -7.46
N GLU A 194 28.30 1.63 -8.03
CA GLU A 194 28.31 1.02 -9.35
C GLU A 194 27.64 -0.37 -9.28
N VAL A 195 26.31 -0.39 -9.21
CA VAL A 195 25.50 -1.61 -9.29
C VAL A 195 24.93 -1.68 -10.71
N VAL A 196 25.26 -2.74 -11.43
CA VAL A 196 24.54 -3.07 -12.65
C VAL A 196 23.25 -3.77 -12.27
N PHE A 197 22.12 -3.12 -12.44
CA PHE A 197 20.81 -3.73 -12.21
C PHE A 197 20.55 -4.79 -13.29
N ARG A 198 20.41 -6.03 -12.87
CA ARG A 198 20.28 -7.22 -13.72
C ARG A 198 18.83 -7.41 -14.18
N ALA A 199 18.30 -6.47 -14.97
CA ALA A 199 17.06 -6.62 -15.72
C ALA A 199 17.29 -7.44 -17.00
N PRO A 200 16.25 -7.81 -17.77
CA PRO A 200 16.44 -8.40 -19.10
C PRO A 200 17.36 -7.60 -20.01
N GLU A 201 17.30 -6.25 -19.90
CA GLU A 201 18.31 -5.33 -20.41
C GLU A 201 19.06 -4.72 -19.21
N PRO A 202 20.31 -5.14 -18.93
CA PRO A 202 21.08 -4.64 -17.80
C PRO A 202 21.23 -3.13 -17.82
N ARG A 203 21.01 -2.47 -16.69
CA ARG A 203 21.05 -1.01 -16.55
C ARG A 203 22.04 -0.60 -15.47
N SER A 204 22.90 0.37 -15.79
CA SER A 204 23.83 0.98 -14.85
C SER A 204 23.36 2.36 -14.34
N ASP A 205 22.22 2.84 -14.85
CA ASP A 205 21.66 4.17 -14.55
C ASP A 205 20.56 4.13 -13.48
N VAL A 206 20.38 2.98 -12.79
CA VAL A 206 19.41 2.85 -11.70
C VAL A 206 19.98 3.54 -10.46
N ALA A 207 19.32 4.61 -10.03
CA ALA A 207 19.69 5.31 -8.81
C ALA A 207 19.42 4.41 -7.59
N MET A 208 20.46 4.18 -6.80
CA MET A 208 20.36 3.36 -5.58
C MET A 208 20.27 4.27 -4.36
N MET A 209 19.56 3.82 -3.35
CA MET A 209 19.65 4.32 -2.00
C MET A 209 20.19 3.22 -1.11
N GLY A 210 21.01 3.58 -0.14
CA GLY A 210 21.64 2.60 0.76
C GLY A 210 21.86 3.14 2.15
N GLY A 211 22.02 2.25 3.10
CA GLY A 211 22.29 2.63 4.46
C GLY A 211 22.32 1.47 5.43
N PHE A 212 22.74 1.79 6.64
CA PHE A 212 22.82 0.85 7.75
C PHE A 212 21.60 0.95 8.64
N GLY A 213 21.00 -0.20 8.98
CA GLY A 213 19.88 -0.26 9.91
C GLY A 213 19.99 -1.39 10.93
N SER A 214 19.55 -1.06 12.14
CA SER A 214 19.53 -1.99 13.26
C SER A 214 18.17 -2.60 13.52
N TYR A 215 17.11 -2.05 12.95
CA TYR A 215 15.73 -2.45 13.22
C TYR A 215 15.10 -3.34 12.15
N GLY A 216 15.77 -3.51 11.01
CA GLY A 216 15.36 -4.39 9.93
C GLY A 216 15.41 -5.87 10.31
N HIS A 217 14.56 -6.67 9.66
CA HIS A 217 14.59 -8.13 9.74
C HIS A 217 14.95 -8.72 8.39
N LEU A 218 15.76 -9.77 8.39
CA LEU A 218 16.21 -10.49 7.20
C LEU A 218 15.59 -11.89 7.18
N LEU A 219 14.89 -12.22 6.12
CA LEU A 219 14.56 -13.58 5.72
C LEU A 219 15.58 -14.01 4.66
N SER A 220 16.31 -15.10 4.91
CA SER A 220 17.20 -15.70 3.94
C SER A 220 16.89 -17.20 3.87
N THR A 221 16.35 -17.63 2.74
CA THR A 221 16.03 -19.01 2.43
C THR A 221 16.66 -19.42 1.10
N ARG A 222 16.52 -20.68 0.72
CA ARG A 222 16.98 -21.12 -0.60
C ARG A 222 16.23 -20.45 -1.74
N GLU A 223 14.96 -20.07 -1.52
CA GLU A 223 14.04 -19.56 -2.55
C GLU A 223 14.00 -18.05 -2.60
N ALA A 224 14.18 -17.39 -1.44
CA ALA A 224 13.98 -15.96 -1.32
C ALA A 224 14.95 -15.29 -0.35
N ILE A 225 15.30 -14.04 -0.66
CA ILE A 225 15.82 -13.06 0.28
C ILE A 225 14.75 -11.98 0.43
N ALA A 226 14.38 -11.65 1.69
CA ALA A 226 13.50 -10.53 1.95
C ALA A 226 14.00 -9.72 3.15
N VAL A 227 13.83 -8.40 3.06
CA VAL A 227 14.22 -7.45 4.10
C VAL A 227 13.01 -6.60 4.46
N SER A 228 12.72 -6.46 5.76
CA SER A 228 11.78 -5.48 6.26
C SER A 228 12.53 -4.24 6.73
N TRP A 229 12.07 -3.05 6.31
CA TRP A 229 12.66 -1.77 6.68
C TRP A 229 11.60 -0.89 7.32
N PRO A 230 11.73 -0.59 8.63
CA PRO A 230 10.69 0.11 9.38
C PRO A 230 10.66 1.60 9.11
N MET A 231 9.46 2.17 9.26
CA MET A 231 9.19 3.60 9.18
C MET A 231 8.78 4.17 10.55
N GLN A 232 8.86 5.47 10.70
CA GLN A 232 8.65 6.19 11.97
C GLN A 232 7.25 5.99 12.57
N SER A 233 6.23 5.78 11.74
CA SER A 233 4.87 5.48 12.20
C SER A 233 4.69 4.06 12.74
N GLY A 234 5.67 3.19 12.56
CA GLY A 234 5.54 1.74 12.72
C GLY A 234 5.06 1.03 11.45
N ALA A 235 4.85 1.74 10.35
CA ALA A 235 4.70 1.15 9.03
C ALA A 235 6.01 0.44 8.62
N VAL A 236 5.90 -0.50 7.68
CA VAL A 236 7.06 -1.31 7.27
C VAL A 236 7.04 -1.50 5.76
N ALA A 237 8.14 -1.15 5.11
CA ALA A 237 8.40 -1.61 3.74
C ALA A 237 9.07 -3.00 3.79
N VAL A 238 8.65 -3.89 2.91
CA VAL A 238 9.27 -5.20 2.74
C VAL A 238 9.63 -5.37 1.28
N PHE A 239 10.90 -5.66 1.02
CA PHE A 239 11.44 -5.97 -0.29
C PHE A 239 11.77 -7.47 -0.35
N ALA A 240 11.43 -8.15 -1.45
CA ALA A 240 11.67 -9.57 -1.62
C ALA A 240 12.14 -9.90 -3.03
N MET A 241 13.24 -10.64 -3.14
CA MET A 241 13.81 -11.11 -4.40
C MET A 241 14.04 -12.62 -4.38
N SER A 242 14.08 -13.22 -5.58
CA SER A 242 14.42 -14.63 -5.74
C SER A 242 15.88 -14.89 -5.36
N ASN A 243 16.15 -16.00 -4.65
CA ASN A 243 17.50 -16.43 -4.26
C ASN A 243 17.95 -17.72 -4.97
N ASN A 244 17.14 -18.27 -5.86
CA ASN A 244 17.43 -19.51 -6.58
C ASN A 244 17.58 -19.33 -8.09
N GLY A 245 17.60 -18.07 -8.57
CA GLY A 245 17.69 -17.75 -9.99
C GLY A 245 16.36 -17.83 -10.76
N ALA A 246 15.23 -18.01 -10.06
CA ALA A 246 13.91 -17.90 -10.68
C ALA A 246 13.68 -16.48 -11.21
N THR A 247 12.98 -16.36 -12.31
CA THR A 247 12.54 -15.04 -12.80
C THR A 247 11.61 -14.38 -11.79
N LEU A 248 11.46 -13.05 -11.87
CA LEU A 248 10.48 -12.36 -11.01
C LEU A 248 9.07 -12.90 -11.23
N ASP A 249 8.70 -13.21 -12.48
CA ASP A 249 7.38 -13.74 -12.81
C ASP A 249 7.15 -15.10 -12.15
N ASP A 250 8.08 -16.04 -12.27
CA ASP A 250 7.98 -17.35 -11.62
C ASP A 250 7.93 -17.20 -10.09
N PHE A 251 8.74 -16.30 -9.53
CA PHE A 251 8.79 -16.03 -8.09
C PHE A 251 7.46 -15.48 -7.56
N VAL A 252 6.82 -14.58 -8.32
CA VAL A 252 5.50 -14.02 -7.96
C VAL A 252 4.38 -15.03 -8.22
N GLN A 253 4.35 -15.67 -9.39
CA GLN A 253 3.26 -16.56 -9.78
C GLN A 253 3.22 -17.83 -8.93
N SER A 254 4.36 -18.36 -8.49
CA SER A 254 4.42 -19.47 -7.53
C SER A 254 3.86 -19.12 -6.14
N GLY A 255 3.77 -17.83 -5.82
CA GLY A 255 3.39 -17.33 -4.50
C GLY A 255 4.57 -17.18 -3.54
N ALA A 256 5.78 -17.56 -3.93
CA ALA A 256 6.96 -17.48 -3.07
C ALA A 256 7.33 -16.04 -2.69
N ALA A 257 7.08 -15.07 -3.58
CA ALA A 257 7.28 -13.65 -3.30
C ALA A 257 6.38 -13.15 -2.15
N TRP A 258 5.09 -13.48 -2.22
CA TRP A 258 4.13 -13.08 -1.19
C TRP A 258 4.39 -13.79 0.15
N ASP A 259 4.72 -15.09 0.13
CA ASP A 259 5.12 -15.83 1.34
C ASP A 259 6.35 -15.17 2.00
N ALA A 260 7.38 -14.85 1.22
CA ALA A 260 8.58 -14.19 1.73
C ALA A 260 8.27 -12.82 2.34
N ILE A 261 7.43 -12.02 1.67
CA ILE A 261 6.96 -10.71 2.17
C ILE A 261 6.23 -10.88 3.50
N LEU A 262 5.24 -11.77 3.57
CA LEU A 262 4.47 -12.00 4.79
C LEU A 262 5.33 -12.51 5.94
N ARG A 263 6.18 -13.51 5.69
CA ARG A 263 7.08 -14.06 6.71
C ARG A 263 8.04 -13.01 7.24
N CYS A 264 8.59 -12.19 6.36
CA CYS A 264 9.47 -11.10 6.76
C CYS A 264 8.70 -10.05 7.58
N ARG A 265 7.50 -9.67 7.15
CA ARG A 265 6.61 -8.76 7.88
C ARG A 265 6.23 -9.28 9.26
N MET A 266 5.90 -10.57 9.36
CA MET A 266 5.47 -11.24 10.61
C MET A 266 6.66 -11.75 11.43
N ARG A 267 7.90 -11.49 11.01
CA ARG A 267 9.14 -11.97 11.64
C ARG A 267 9.22 -13.50 11.79
N MET A 268 8.57 -14.23 10.88
CA MET A 268 8.52 -15.70 10.89
C MET A 268 9.72 -16.28 10.17
N GLY A 269 10.61 -16.96 10.92
CA GLY A 269 11.84 -17.53 10.36
C GLY A 269 12.84 -16.49 9.88
N THR A 270 12.71 -15.25 10.34
CA THR A 270 13.67 -14.16 10.08
C THR A 270 14.74 -14.07 11.16
N THR A 271 15.80 -13.38 10.82
CA THR A 271 16.84 -12.99 11.78
C THR A 271 16.94 -11.48 11.87
N ARG A 272 17.34 -10.99 13.03
CA ARG A 272 17.83 -9.61 13.21
C ARG A 272 19.34 -9.71 13.43
N PRO A 273 20.16 -9.45 12.41
CA PRO A 273 21.60 -9.61 12.53
C PRO A 273 22.17 -8.72 13.64
N LYS A 274 23.05 -9.26 14.47
CA LYS A 274 23.65 -8.47 15.57
C LYS A 274 24.49 -7.29 15.07
N GLY A 275 25.08 -7.42 13.87
CA GLY A 275 25.81 -6.35 13.19
C GLY A 275 24.91 -5.43 12.38
N GLY A 276 23.57 -5.60 12.41
CA GLY A 276 22.63 -4.84 11.58
C GLY A 276 22.60 -5.32 10.13
N ILE A 277 21.85 -4.57 9.31
CA ILE A 277 21.71 -4.80 7.87
C ILE A 277 22.23 -3.57 7.14
N GLU A 278 23.10 -3.77 6.17
CA GLU A 278 23.47 -2.76 5.18
C GLU A 278 22.63 -3.01 3.93
N LEU A 279 21.58 -2.19 3.76
CA LEU A 279 20.60 -2.33 2.69
C LEU A 279 20.95 -1.42 1.51
N PHE A 280 20.88 -1.96 0.30
CA PHE A 280 20.91 -1.19 -0.94
C PHE A 280 19.71 -1.58 -1.80
N VAL A 281 18.90 -0.59 -2.15
CA VAL A 281 17.68 -0.79 -2.93
C VAL A 281 17.49 0.39 -3.91
N PRO A 282 16.98 0.17 -5.12
CA PRO A 282 16.65 1.26 -6.03
C PRO A 282 15.71 2.28 -5.40
N GLN A 283 15.98 3.57 -5.60
CA GLN A 283 14.95 4.59 -5.42
C GLN A 283 14.06 4.63 -6.66
N PHE A 284 12.76 4.82 -6.46
CA PHE A 284 11.82 4.81 -7.57
C PHE A 284 10.55 5.61 -7.30
N GLU A 285 9.93 6.04 -8.38
CA GLU A 285 8.56 6.54 -8.40
C GLU A 285 7.75 5.72 -9.39
N LEU A 286 6.74 5.02 -8.89
CA LEU A 286 5.80 4.25 -9.70
C LEU A 286 4.44 4.91 -9.64
N ARG A 287 3.80 5.09 -10.80
CA ARG A 287 2.52 5.76 -10.92
C ARG A 287 1.60 5.04 -11.90
N SER A 288 0.34 4.92 -11.51
CA SER A 288 -0.77 4.48 -12.35
C SER A 288 -1.94 5.42 -12.12
N ASP A 289 -2.37 6.15 -13.14
CA ASP A 289 -3.36 7.22 -12.97
C ASP A 289 -4.81 6.72 -12.94
N ASP A 290 -5.15 5.70 -13.72
CA ASP A 290 -6.53 5.27 -13.95
C ASP A 290 -6.65 3.76 -14.27
N ARG A 291 -6.02 2.92 -13.45
CA ARG A 291 -6.11 1.47 -13.63
C ARG A 291 -7.53 0.98 -13.36
N ASP A 292 -8.18 0.41 -14.38
CA ASP A 292 -9.46 -0.28 -14.21
C ASP A 292 -9.21 -1.68 -13.61
N LEU A 293 -9.78 -1.89 -12.45
CA LEU A 293 -9.66 -3.13 -11.69
C LEU A 293 -10.82 -4.11 -11.95
N GLY A 294 -11.73 -3.80 -12.88
CA GLY A 294 -12.89 -4.63 -13.17
C GLY A 294 -12.52 -6.06 -13.61
N GLY A 295 -11.48 -6.21 -14.43
CA GLY A 295 -10.97 -7.53 -14.86
C GLY A 295 -10.49 -8.36 -13.68
N MET A 296 -9.73 -7.74 -12.78
CA MET A 296 -9.22 -8.40 -11.59
C MET A 296 -10.33 -8.76 -10.60
N LEU A 297 -11.34 -7.92 -10.41
CA LEU A 297 -12.47 -8.24 -9.55
C LEU A 297 -13.20 -9.49 -10.05
N ARG A 298 -13.34 -9.64 -11.38
CA ARG A 298 -13.91 -10.85 -11.98
C ARG A 298 -13.03 -12.08 -11.72
N SER A 299 -11.70 -11.96 -11.78
CA SER A 299 -10.79 -13.07 -11.46
C SER A 299 -10.81 -13.46 -9.97
N LEU A 300 -11.23 -12.56 -9.09
CA LEU A 300 -11.53 -12.85 -7.68
C LEU A 300 -12.91 -13.53 -7.47
N GLY A 301 -13.72 -13.68 -8.54
CA GLY A 301 -15.05 -14.28 -8.47
C GLY A 301 -16.20 -13.28 -8.28
N ILE A 302 -15.95 -11.99 -8.44
CA ILE A 302 -17.00 -10.96 -8.41
C ILE A 302 -17.46 -10.70 -9.85
N GLU A 303 -18.46 -11.41 -10.29
CA GLU A 303 -19.02 -11.29 -11.64
C GLU A 303 -20.35 -10.56 -11.66
N LYS A 304 -21.28 -10.93 -10.76
CA LYS A 304 -22.66 -10.42 -10.76
C LYS A 304 -22.73 -8.91 -10.60
N ALA A 305 -21.82 -8.31 -9.85
CA ALA A 305 -21.75 -6.86 -9.67
C ALA A 305 -21.66 -6.08 -11.01
N PHE A 306 -21.12 -6.72 -12.06
CA PHE A 306 -20.87 -6.14 -13.38
C PHE A 306 -21.89 -6.54 -14.44
N LEU A 307 -22.93 -7.27 -14.06
CA LEU A 307 -23.94 -7.80 -14.99
C LEU A 307 -25.28 -7.13 -14.77
N PRO A 308 -26.13 -7.05 -15.82
CA PRO A 308 -27.53 -6.70 -15.65
C PRO A 308 -28.21 -7.63 -14.63
N GLY A 309 -29.02 -7.05 -13.74
CA GLY A 309 -29.66 -7.79 -12.66
C GLY A 309 -28.83 -7.89 -11.38
N ALA A 310 -27.69 -7.19 -11.29
CA ALA A 310 -26.99 -6.99 -10.02
C ALA A 310 -27.91 -6.34 -8.99
N ASP A 311 -27.96 -6.90 -7.78
CA ASP A 311 -28.83 -6.38 -6.72
C ASP A 311 -28.09 -5.37 -5.84
N PHE A 312 -28.17 -4.11 -6.22
CA PHE A 312 -27.71 -2.95 -5.46
C PHE A 312 -28.85 -2.18 -4.80
N GLY A 313 -29.88 -2.90 -4.37
CA GLY A 313 -31.09 -2.32 -3.80
C GLY A 313 -30.91 -1.48 -2.52
N ASN A 314 -29.73 -1.45 -1.92
CA ASN A 314 -29.40 -0.49 -0.85
C ASN A 314 -28.80 0.82 -1.39
N ILE A 315 -28.28 0.84 -2.63
CA ILE A 315 -27.74 2.04 -3.29
C ILE A 315 -28.85 2.80 -4.03
N THR A 316 -29.61 2.09 -4.86
CA THR A 316 -30.65 2.65 -5.74
C THR A 316 -31.88 1.75 -5.82
N GLU A 317 -32.98 2.29 -6.31
CA GLU A 317 -34.19 1.51 -6.66
C GLU A 317 -34.23 1.09 -8.13
N ALA A 318 -33.32 1.66 -8.93
CA ALA A 318 -33.20 1.31 -10.33
C ALA A 318 -32.36 0.05 -10.52
N ASP A 319 -32.50 -0.63 -11.67
CA ASP A 319 -31.55 -1.64 -12.09
C ASP A 319 -30.19 -0.99 -12.31
N ALA A 320 -29.19 -1.48 -11.62
CA ALA A 320 -27.86 -0.89 -11.66
C ALA A 320 -26.78 -1.96 -11.63
N MET A 321 -25.65 -1.67 -12.26
CA MET A 321 -24.46 -2.50 -12.24
C MET A 321 -23.22 -1.61 -12.14
N VAL A 322 -22.13 -2.17 -11.70
CA VAL A 322 -20.83 -1.49 -11.69
C VAL A 322 -20.30 -1.41 -13.11
N SER A 323 -20.06 -0.22 -13.62
CA SER A 323 -19.44 -0.01 -14.93
C SER A 323 -17.93 -0.01 -14.84
N LYS A 324 -17.37 0.70 -13.85
CA LYS A 324 -15.92 0.86 -13.67
C LYS A 324 -15.54 0.86 -12.19
N VAL A 325 -14.39 0.25 -11.88
CA VAL A 325 -13.69 0.36 -10.58
C VAL A 325 -12.28 0.84 -10.86
N ILE A 326 -12.03 2.11 -10.56
CA ILE A 326 -10.80 2.77 -10.97
C ILE A 326 -9.94 3.07 -9.74
N GLN A 327 -8.65 2.78 -9.86
CA GLN A 327 -7.65 3.10 -8.87
C GLN A 327 -6.53 3.93 -9.48
N GLY A 328 -6.31 5.13 -8.94
CA GLY A 328 -5.07 5.86 -9.11
C GLY A 328 -4.11 5.50 -7.98
N THR A 329 -2.90 5.09 -8.32
CA THR A 329 -1.88 4.72 -7.33
C THR A 329 -0.55 5.36 -7.67
N MET A 330 0.09 5.96 -6.68
CA MET A 330 1.43 6.49 -6.77
C MET A 330 2.21 6.10 -5.52
N LEU A 331 3.43 5.65 -5.72
CA LEU A 331 4.38 5.40 -4.65
C LEU A 331 5.76 5.89 -5.10
N LYS A 332 6.31 6.79 -4.31
CA LYS A 332 7.71 7.19 -4.40
C LYS A 332 8.45 6.66 -3.18
N LEU A 333 9.55 5.95 -3.40
CA LEU A 333 10.50 5.58 -2.36
C LEU A 333 11.83 6.27 -2.66
N ASP A 334 12.30 7.03 -1.69
CA ASP A 334 13.57 7.76 -1.75
C ASP A 334 14.35 7.62 -0.41
N PRO A 335 15.56 8.18 -0.29
CA PRO A 335 16.36 8.08 0.93
C PRO A 335 15.65 8.53 2.21
N ASN A 336 14.66 9.40 2.11
CA ASN A 336 13.96 9.94 3.28
C ASN A 336 12.79 9.06 3.73
N GLY A 337 12.22 8.22 2.84
CA GLY A 337 11.06 7.39 3.13
C GLY A 337 10.14 7.16 1.95
N ALA A 338 8.86 7.03 2.26
CA ALA A 338 7.79 7.03 1.27
C ALA A 338 7.34 8.47 1.01
N GLU A 339 7.26 8.87 -0.25
CA GLU A 339 6.85 10.20 -0.71
C GLU A 339 7.79 11.37 -0.35
N GLY A 340 9.06 11.13 0.00
CA GLY A 340 10.04 12.20 0.24
C GLY A 340 9.72 13.07 1.46
N ALA A 341 9.55 12.44 2.61
CA ALA A 341 9.42 13.12 3.89
C ALA A 341 10.67 13.97 4.19
N ALA A 342 10.47 15.12 4.85
CA ALA A 342 11.56 16.01 5.20
C ALA A 342 12.53 15.35 6.19
N TYR A 343 13.82 15.49 5.91
CA TYR A 343 14.92 14.89 6.64
C TYR A 343 15.18 15.59 7.97
N THR A 344 15.31 14.82 9.07
CA THR A 344 15.88 15.29 10.33
C THR A 344 17.06 14.40 10.68
N ILE A 345 18.29 14.91 10.49
CA ILE A 345 19.52 14.21 10.91
C ILE A 345 19.53 14.12 12.43
N PHE A 346 19.42 12.94 12.98
CA PHE A 346 19.94 12.66 14.31
C PHE A 346 21.41 12.29 14.16
N ALA A 347 22.30 13.26 14.34
CA ALA A 347 23.72 12.97 14.49
C ALA A 347 23.89 12.06 15.72
N VAL A 348 24.22 10.80 15.48
CA VAL A 348 24.68 9.91 16.54
C VAL A 348 26.01 10.48 17.01
N PRO A 349 26.20 10.82 18.31
CA PRO A 349 27.50 11.26 18.81
C PRO A 349 28.49 10.11 18.59
N ALA A 350 29.61 10.40 17.96
CA ALA A 350 30.74 9.51 17.89
C ALA A 350 31.26 9.29 19.32
N GLY A 351 30.79 8.24 19.98
CA GLY A 351 31.16 7.86 21.33
C GLY A 351 31.44 6.38 21.39
N CYS A 352 32.72 6.05 21.59
CA CYS A 352 33.30 4.76 21.95
C CYS A 352 32.85 3.60 21.04
N ALA A 353 33.67 3.23 20.08
CA ALA A 353 33.56 1.95 19.40
C ALA A 353 33.61 0.83 20.47
N PRO A 354 32.51 0.05 20.65
CA PRO A 354 32.57 -1.16 21.44
C PRO A 354 33.48 -2.15 20.72
N GLU A 355 34.26 -2.90 21.48
CA GLU A 355 35.08 -3.99 20.97
C GLU A 355 34.24 -4.91 20.08
N SER A 356 34.64 -4.99 18.79
CA SER A 356 34.17 -5.91 17.77
C SER A 356 32.63 -6.12 17.70
N MET A 357 31.88 -5.14 17.19
CA MET A 357 30.55 -5.47 16.65
C MET A 357 30.70 -6.39 15.42
N PRO A 358 29.87 -7.43 15.28
CA PRO A 358 29.84 -8.23 14.07
C PRO A 358 29.62 -7.35 12.84
N GLU A 359 30.25 -7.73 11.72
CA GLU A 359 29.99 -7.01 10.46
C GLU A 359 28.50 -7.05 10.08
N PRO A 360 27.96 -5.98 9.48
CA PRO A 360 26.59 -5.95 9.01
C PRO A 360 26.39 -6.96 7.87
N VAL A 361 25.18 -7.48 7.76
CA VAL A 361 24.79 -8.30 6.61
C VAL A 361 24.41 -7.37 5.47
N ARG A 362 25.22 -7.41 4.39
CA ARG A 362 24.94 -6.61 3.19
C ARG A 362 23.92 -7.28 2.30
N VAL A 363 22.86 -6.54 1.94
CA VAL A 363 21.80 -6.97 1.04
C VAL A 363 21.62 -5.94 -0.06
N VAL A 364 21.76 -6.37 -1.32
CA VAL A 364 21.68 -5.52 -2.50
C VAL A 364 20.54 -6.01 -3.39
N PHE A 365 19.53 -5.18 -3.62
CA PHE A 365 18.45 -5.46 -4.57
C PHE A 365 18.89 -5.03 -5.98
N ASP A 366 19.73 -5.83 -6.62
CA ASP A 366 20.37 -5.59 -7.90
C ASP A 366 19.67 -6.27 -9.10
N HIS A 367 18.50 -6.84 -8.89
CA HIS A 367 17.66 -7.46 -9.92
C HIS A 367 16.18 -7.31 -9.58
N PRO A 368 15.25 -7.59 -10.53
CA PRO A 368 13.82 -7.41 -10.32
C PRO A 368 13.32 -8.04 -9.02
N PHE A 369 12.52 -7.29 -8.27
CA PHE A 369 12.02 -7.69 -6.96
C PHE A 369 10.56 -7.31 -6.75
N ALA A 370 9.89 -8.01 -5.84
CA ALA A 370 8.57 -7.66 -5.33
C ALA A 370 8.69 -6.84 -4.05
N PHE A 371 7.71 -5.97 -3.80
CA PHE A 371 7.67 -5.20 -2.57
C PHE A 371 6.25 -5.03 -2.04
N ALA A 372 6.14 -4.75 -0.75
CA ALA A 372 4.90 -4.33 -0.11
C ALA A 372 5.18 -3.28 0.96
N ILE A 373 4.22 -2.37 1.17
CA ILE A 373 4.21 -1.46 2.32
C ILE A 373 3.00 -1.78 3.17
N PHE A 374 3.24 -2.02 4.45
CA PHE A 374 2.21 -2.25 5.44
C PHE A 374 2.08 -1.06 6.38
N SER A 375 0.86 -0.70 6.75
CA SER A 375 0.60 0.30 7.78
C SER A 375 1.14 -0.16 9.14
N HIS A 376 1.17 0.74 10.11
CA HIS A 376 1.50 0.41 11.50
C HIS A 376 0.56 -0.66 12.11
N SER A 377 -0.69 -0.73 11.65
CA SER A 377 -1.68 -1.74 12.06
C SER A 377 -1.50 -3.08 11.34
N GLY A 378 -0.66 -3.17 10.31
CA GLY A 378 -0.40 -4.38 9.54
C GLY A 378 -1.21 -4.50 8.25
N ALA A 379 -2.05 -3.54 7.91
CA ALA A 379 -2.79 -3.55 6.66
C ALA A 379 -1.85 -3.30 5.45
N PRO A 380 -1.93 -4.10 4.36
CA PRO A 380 -1.15 -3.86 3.15
C PRO A 380 -1.69 -2.63 2.42
N LEU A 381 -0.90 -1.56 2.41
CA LEU A 381 -1.22 -0.31 1.72
C LEU A 381 -0.87 -0.37 0.24
N PHE A 382 0.30 -0.91 -0.08
CA PHE A 382 0.82 -1.04 -1.43
C PHE A 382 1.43 -2.42 -1.63
N VAL A 383 1.27 -2.95 -2.84
CA VAL A 383 2.04 -4.08 -3.37
C VAL A 383 2.47 -3.77 -4.79
N GLY A 384 3.61 -4.31 -5.20
CA GLY A 384 4.13 -4.08 -6.53
C GLY A 384 5.39 -4.84 -6.84
N VAL A 385 5.89 -4.61 -8.05
CA VAL A 385 7.19 -5.11 -8.50
C VAL A 385 8.00 -3.99 -9.12
N TYR A 386 9.31 -4.06 -8.96
CA TYR A 386 10.26 -3.18 -9.61
C TYR A 386 11.13 -4.01 -10.57
N ARG A 387 11.26 -3.54 -11.82
CA ARG A 387 11.98 -4.22 -12.91
C ARG A 387 13.13 -3.38 -13.50
N GLY A 388 13.49 -2.26 -12.83
CA GLY A 388 14.47 -1.32 -13.35
C GLY A 388 13.83 -0.29 -14.28
N ALA A 389 12.75 0.32 -13.89
CA ALA A 389 11.87 1.22 -14.65
C ALA A 389 12.57 2.27 -15.50
#